data_1e31ee99f879961a671b884b3ad096ba
#
_entry.id   1e31ee99f879961a671b884b3ad096ba
#
_cell.length_a   1.000
_cell.length_b   1.000
_cell.length_c   1.000
_cell.angle_alpha   90.00
_cell.angle_beta   90.00
_cell.angle_gamma   90.00
#
_symmetry.space_group_name_H-M   'P 1'
#
loop_
_entity.id
_entity.type
_entity.pdbx_description
1 polymer ?
#
loop_
_entity_poly.entity_id
_entity_poly.type
_entity_poly.pdbx_seq_one_letter_code
_entity_poly.pdbx_strand_id
1 'polypeptide(L)' 'MQQQQMNLRLEDTTPIECDKCKGQLFKEVMLIRKASRFVTNAPQDSYVPIPVFSCTKCEHVNDEFLPPMLRSDYVEIVED' A
#
# COMPACT_ATOMS: atom_id res chain seq x y z
N MET A 1 7.53 -11.48 -17.10
CA MET A 1 7.95 -11.39 -16.79
C MET A 1 8.59 -11.38 -16.33
N GLN A 2 8.96 -11.15 -16.01
CA GLN A 2 9.62 -11.21 -15.69
C GLN A 2 10.23 -10.89 -15.09
N GLN A 3 10.53 -10.74 -14.47
CA GLN A 3 11.16 -10.45 -13.96
C GLN A 3 11.89 -10.60 -13.56
N GLN A 4 12.15 -10.77 -13.18
CA GLN A 4 12.88 -10.86 -12.78
C GLN A 4 13.97 -10.98 -12.98
N GLN A 5 14.35 -11.08 -13.06
CA GLN A 5 15.36 -11.13 -13.34
C GLN A 5 16.33 -10.55 -12.57
N MET A 6 16.15 -10.23 -11.50
CA MET A 6 17.04 -9.74 -10.63
C MET A 6 17.88 -10.81 -10.07
N ASN A 7 19.11 -10.61 -9.74
CA ASN A 7 19.93 -11.60 -9.09
C ASN A 7 19.93 -11.37 -7.61
N LEU A 8 18.82 -10.96 -7.10
CA LEU A 8 18.70 -10.63 -5.70
C LEU A 8 18.65 -11.87 -4.84
N ARG A 9 19.37 -11.86 -3.73
CA ARG A 9 19.31 -12.97 -2.78
C ARG A 9 18.70 -12.45 -1.50
N LEU A 10 18.13 -13.33 -0.70
CA LEU A 10 17.49 -12.91 0.54
C LEU A 10 18.45 -12.18 1.46
N GLU A 11 19.71 -12.58 1.47
CA GLU A 11 20.66 -11.91 2.34
C GLU A 11 20.96 -10.49 1.89
N ASP A 12 20.50 -10.11 0.70
CA ASP A 12 20.67 -8.75 0.22
C ASP A 12 19.47 -7.90 0.55
N THR A 13 18.53 -8.43 1.31
CA THR A 13 17.30 -7.70 1.64
C THR A 13 17.24 -7.47 3.12
N THR A 14 16.31 -6.65 3.53
CA THR A 14 16.12 -6.31 4.92
C THR A 14 14.72 -6.72 5.37
N PRO A 15 14.61 -7.38 6.52
CA PRO A 15 13.30 -7.78 7.00
C PRO A 15 12.49 -6.56 7.42
N ILE A 16 11.19 -6.66 7.29
CA ILE A 16 10.26 -5.60 7.63
C ILE A 16 9.45 -6.03 8.83
N GLU A 17 9.25 -5.12 9.76
CA GLU A 17 8.42 -5.38 10.91
C GLU A 17 7.25 -4.43 10.92
N CYS A 18 6.17 -4.84 11.51
CA CYS A 18 5.00 -3.98 11.68
C CYS A 18 5.40 -2.81 12.57
N ASP A 19 5.10 -1.60 12.15
CA ASP A 19 5.43 -0.40 12.91
C ASP A 19 4.72 -0.38 14.25
N LYS A 20 3.59 -1.05 14.33
CA LYS A 20 2.77 -1.00 15.52
C LYS A 20 3.06 -2.12 16.51
N CYS A 21 3.11 -3.34 16.05
CA CYS A 21 3.26 -4.49 16.96
C CYS A 21 4.54 -5.28 16.76
N LYS A 22 5.37 -4.87 15.82
CA LYS A 22 6.65 -5.53 15.55
C LYS A 22 6.52 -6.94 14.98
N GLY A 23 5.34 -7.32 14.54
CA GLY A 23 5.17 -8.61 13.89
C GLY A 23 5.87 -8.61 12.54
N GLN A 24 6.25 -9.76 12.05
CA GLN A 24 7.01 -9.87 10.83
C GLN A 24 6.29 -10.60 9.72
N LEU A 25 5.05 -10.94 9.92
CA LEU A 25 4.27 -11.63 8.90
C LEU A 25 3.16 -10.73 8.41
N PHE A 26 3.02 -10.67 7.10
CA PHE A 26 2.05 -9.79 6.48
C PHE A 26 1.20 -10.56 5.49
N LYS A 27 0.04 -10.02 5.19
CA LYS A 27 -0.85 -10.58 4.18
C LYS A 27 -1.20 -9.48 3.22
N GLU A 28 -1.52 -9.83 2.00
CA GLU A 28 -1.86 -8.84 1.00
C GLU A 28 -3.33 -8.50 1.13
N VAL A 29 -3.65 -7.22 1.16
CA VAL A 29 -5.03 -6.77 1.20
C VAL A 29 -5.17 -5.68 0.14
N MET A 30 -6.40 -5.32 -0.17
CA MET A 30 -6.63 -4.37 -1.24
C MET A 30 -7.26 -3.12 -0.67
N LEU A 31 -6.62 -1.99 -0.92
CA LEU A 31 -7.18 -0.70 -0.56
C LEU A 31 -7.93 -0.22 -1.79
N ILE A 32 -9.17 0.22 -1.63
CA ILE A 32 -9.96 0.67 -2.75
C ILE A 32 -10.16 2.18 -2.67
N ARG A 33 -9.81 2.87 -3.73
CA ARG A 33 -10.04 4.31 -3.81
C ARG A 33 -11.11 4.54 -4.86
N LYS A 34 -11.93 5.55 -4.65
CA LYS A 34 -12.98 5.87 -5.61
C LYS A 34 -12.64 7.15 -6.36
N ALA A 35 -12.74 7.09 -7.67
CA ALA A 35 -12.52 8.26 -8.50
C ALA A 35 -13.88 8.71 -9.03
N SER A 36 -14.27 9.91 -8.66
CA SER A 36 -15.57 10.43 -9.04
C SER A 36 -15.67 10.60 -10.55
N ARG A 37 -16.84 10.33 -11.09
CA ARG A 37 -17.06 10.51 -12.50
C ARG A 37 -16.87 11.96 -12.93
N PHE A 38 -16.99 12.89 -12.00
CA PHE A 38 -16.80 14.27 -12.33
C PHE A 38 -15.31 14.60 -12.51
N VAL A 39 -14.46 13.82 -11.89
CA VAL A 39 -13.02 14.02 -12.01
C VAL A 39 -12.49 13.28 -13.23
N THR A 40 -13.02 12.11 -13.51
CA THR A 40 -12.50 11.29 -14.60
C THR A 40 -13.21 11.54 -15.91
N ASN A 41 -14.33 12.26 -15.87
CA ASN A 41 -15.12 12.51 -17.07
C ASN A 41 -15.70 11.21 -17.63
N ALA A 42 -15.97 10.28 -16.77
CA ALA A 42 -16.51 8.98 -17.17
C ALA A 42 -18.02 8.96 -16.90
N PRO A 43 -18.75 8.01 -17.45
CA PRO A 43 -20.19 7.92 -17.23
C PRO A 43 -20.55 7.55 -15.80
N GLN A 44 -19.63 6.97 -15.07
CA GLN A 44 -19.92 6.63 -13.67
C GLN A 44 -18.62 6.61 -12.89
N ASP A 45 -18.72 6.54 -11.57
CA ASP A 45 -17.57 6.53 -10.71
C ASP A 45 -16.73 5.30 -10.97
N SER A 46 -15.45 5.41 -10.77
CA SER A 46 -14.50 4.30 -10.96
C SER A 46 -13.86 3.96 -9.65
N TYR A 47 -13.42 2.72 -9.53
CA TYR A 47 -12.74 2.25 -8.31
C TYR A 47 -11.35 1.80 -8.66
N VAL A 48 -10.39 2.24 -7.86
CA VAL A 48 -8.98 1.94 -8.11
C VAL A 48 -8.47 1.02 -7.02
N PRO A 49 -8.16 -0.23 -7.33
CA PRO A 49 -7.63 -1.16 -6.33
C PRO A 49 -6.14 -0.95 -6.16
N ILE A 50 -5.69 -0.89 -4.93
CA ILE A 50 -4.29 -0.71 -4.61
C ILE A 50 -3.87 -1.80 -3.65
N PRO A 51 -3.04 -2.74 -4.08
CA PRO A 51 -2.63 -3.82 -3.17
C PRO A 51 -1.62 -3.31 -2.16
N VAL A 52 -1.81 -3.65 -0.91
CA VAL A 52 -0.87 -3.28 0.15
C VAL A 52 -0.76 -4.47 1.10
N PHE A 53 0.19 -4.41 2.01
CA PHE A 53 0.41 -5.49 2.96
C PHE A 53 -0.03 -5.05 4.35
N SER A 54 -0.74 -5.92 5.03
CA SER A 54 -1.25 -5.65 6.37
C SER A 54 -0.68 -6.69 7.33
N CYS A 55 -0.35 -6.27 8.53
CA CYS A 55 0.18 -7.17 9.53
C CYS A 55 -0.85 -8.24 9.87
N THR A 56 -0.43 -9.50 9.94
CA THR A 56 -1.38 -10.57 10.22
C THR A 56 -1.84 -10.57 11.67
N LYS A 57 -1.16 -9.86 12.57
CA LYS A 57 -1.55 -9.84 13.95
C LYS A 57 -2.45 -8.68 14.29
N CYS A 58 -2.06 -7.48 13.96
CA CYS A 58 -2.82 -6.31 14.34
C CYS A 58 -3.48 -5.61 13.16
N GLU A 59 -3.23 -6.12 11.96
CA GLU A 59 -3.83 -5.58 10.73
C GLU A 59 -3.39 -4.18 10.36
N HIS A 60 -2.37 -3.70 11.00
CA HIS A 60 -1.84 -2.37 10.67
C HIS A 60 -1.14 -2.43 9.32
N VAL A 61 -1.19 -1.35 8.57
CA VAL A 61 -0.48 -1.22 7.30
C VAL A 61 0.62 -0.19 7.50
N ASN A 62 1.87 -0.61 7.34
CA ASN A 62 2.98 0.33 7.51
C ASN A 62 2.91 1.40 6.42
N ASP A 63 3.31 2.60 6.77
CA ASP A 63 3.29 3.71 5.81
C ASP A 63 4.12 3.40 4.58
N GLU A 64 5.20 2.66 4.72
CA GLU A 64 6.05 2.36 3.58
C GLU A 64 5.34 1.51 2.53
N PHE A 65 4.25 0.86 2.87
CA PHE A 65 3.49 0.06 1.92
C PHE A 65 2.43 0.86 1.20
N LEU A 66 2.23 2.10 1.62
CA LEU A 66 1.20 2.93 1.01
C LEU A 66 1.80 3.82 -0.07
N PRO A 67 1.04 4.13 -1.12
CA PRO A 67 1.51 5.13 -2.07
C PRO A 67 1.78 6.43 -1.34
N PRO A 68 2.70 7.23 -1.79
CA PRO A 68 3.08 8.45 -1.06
C PRO A 68 1.91 9.34 -0.68
N MET A 69 0.93 9.46 -1.54
CA MET A 69 -0.20 10.33 -1.28
C MET A 69 -1.12 9.81 -0.19
N LEU A 70 -0.95 8.55 0.22
CA LEU A 70 -1.78 7.98 1.27
C LEU A 70 -1.03 7.80 2.57
N ARG A 71 0.22 8.21 2.63
CA ARG A 71 0.98 8.09 3.87
C ARG A 71 0.53 9.14 4.84
N SER A 72 0.66 8.84 6.11
CA SER A 72 0.13 9.71 7.14
C SER A 72 0.69 11.12 7.02
N ASP A 73 1.97 11.27 6.77
CA ASP A 73 2.55 12.59 6.72
C ASP A 73 2.11 13.37 5.50
N TYR A 74 1.59 12.70 4.50
CA TYR A 74 1.13 13.37 3.29
C TYR A 74 -0.34 13.67 3.39
N VAL A 75 -1.09 12.82 4.00
CA VAL A 75 -2.51 12.98 4.12
C VAL A 75 -2.88 14.22 4.87
N GLU A 76 -2.11 14.57 5.86
CA GLU A 76 -2.41 15.75 6.59
C GLU A 76 -2.38 16.97 5.75
N ILE A 77 -1.57 16.99 4.72
CA ILE A 77 -1.48 18.13 3.89
C ILE A 77 -2.63 18.22 2.94
N VAL A 78 -3.09 17.12 2.48
CA VAL A 78 -4.12 17.08 1.51
C VAL A 78 -5.48 17.20 2.01
N GLU A 79 -5.66 17.01 3.29
CA GLU A 79 -6.93 16.93 3.83
C GLU A 79 -7.66 18.11 3.57
N ASP A 80 -8.52 18.31 3.16
CA ASP A 80 -9.20 19.44 2.85
C ASP A 80 -10.23 19.69 3.43
#